data_e2dd67816ed698a87aa8c6932620d1b1
#
_entry.id   e2dd67816ed698a87aa8c6932620d1b1
#
_cell.length_a   1.000
_cell.length_b   1.000
_cell.length_c   1.000
_cell.angle_alpha   90.00
_cell.angle_beta   90.00
_cell.angle_gamma   90.00
#
_symmetry.space_group_name_H-M   'P 1'
#
loop_
_entity.id
_entity.type
_entity.pdbx_description
1 polymer ?
#
loop_
_entity_poly.entity_id
_entity_poly.type
_entity_poly.pdbx_seq_one_letter_code
_entity_poly.pdbx_strand_id
1 'polypeptide(L)'
;MANISYKHFTLGVEEEYMVLDPKTCELKSHDQKIVQEGQKIIKDKVKAEMHQAVVEVGTDICADVDEAFIDVATLRKTISSIAEDLDLWVGASGTHPFSHWESQMITEHVRYNEIVNELQEAARSNLIFGLHVHVGMETREMAIHIANSARYFLPHIYALSTNSPFWEGRKTGYKSFRTKVFDKFPRTGIPDFFESIEAYDNYVKLLIKTNRIDNAKKIWWDLRVHPFFNTVEFRVCDIPMTVQETITIAALFQAICAKLYKLRTQNLNFIIYPRNLVNENKWRASRYGIEGSMIDFGKESEVNTRVLIYELLDFVSDVVPHLGSQHYISHVHKILEQGTGADRQLKVYEETGSLPSVVKHIHENFLAGL
;
A
#
# COMPACT_ATOMS: atom_id res chain seq x y z
N MET A 1 -16.11 21.78 23.49
CA MET A 1 -15.64 20.98 22.32
C MET A 1 -16.10 19.55 22.58
N ALA A 2 -16.75 18.90 21.62
CA ALA A 2 -17.12 17.51 21.76
C ALA A 2 -15.85 16.67 21.98
N ASN A 3 -15.86 15.80 22.98
CA ASN A 3 -14.73 14.92 23.28
C ASN A 3 -14.70 13.85 22.17
N ILE A 4 -13.80 13.98 21.20
CA ILE A 4 -13.65 13.01 20.10
C ILE A 4 -13.05 11.73 20.66
N SER A 5 -13.73 10.59 20.45
CA SER A 5 -13.14 9.29 20.73
C SER A 5 -12.24 8.88 19.59
N TYR A 6 -10.98 8.59 19.87
CA TYR A 6 -10.01 8.08 18.88
C TYR A 6 -9.93 6.55 18.84
N LYS A 7 -10.69 5.85 19.72
CA LYS A 7 -10.64 4.38 19.87
C LYS A 7 -11.15 3.59 18.66
N HIS A 8 -11.93 4.20 17.78
CA HIS A 8 -12.45 3.53 16.59
C HIS A 8 -11.50 3.57 15.39
N PHE A 9 -10.42 4.39 15.45
CA PHE A 9 -9.38 4.40 14.40
C PHE A 9 -8.40 3.24 14.56
N THR A 10 -8.91 2.02 14.68
CA THR A 10 -8.09 0.80 14.69
C THR A 10 -7.36 0.64 13.37
N LEU A 11 -6.28 -0.13 13.37
CA LEU A 11 -5.47 -0.40 12.20
C LEU A 11 -5.53 -1.87 11.80
N GLY A 12 -5.50 -2.14 10.50
CA GLY A 12 -5.16 -3.42 9.91
C GLY A 12 -4.14 -3.18 8.81
N VAL A 13 -3.08 -3.98 8.78
CA VAL A 13 -2.00 -3.83 7.81
C VAL A 13 -1.84 -5.15 7.06
N GLU A 14 -1.86 -5.10 5.72
CA GLU A 14 -1.57 -6.24 4.84
C GLU A 14 -0.31 -5.92 4.03
N GLU A 15 0.66 -6.84 4.03
CA GLU A 15 1.89 -6.74 3.27
C GLU A 15 2.05 -7.93 2.33
N GLU A 16 2.51 -7.68 1.09
CA GLU A 16 2.81 -8.70 0.08
C GLU A 16 4.33 -8.81 -0.10
N TYR A 17 4.90 -9.99 0.18
CA TYR A 17 6.36 -10.20 0.12
C TYR A 17 6.76 -11.01 -1.10
N MET A 18 7.94 -10.67 -1.64
CA MET A 18 8.62 -11.49 -2.64
C MET A 18 9.27 -12.70 -2.00
N VAL A 19 9.12 -13.88 -2.63
CA VAL A 19 9.93 -15.06 -2.34
C VAL A 19 11.04 -15.15 -3.38
N LEU A 20 12.29 -15.29 -2.92
CA LEU A 20 13.48 -15.14 -3.73
C LEU A 20 14.38 -16.38 -3.63
N ASP A 21 15.05 -16.73 -4.72
CA ASP A 21 16.14 -17.69 -4.73
C ASP A 21 17.45 -17.01 -4.30
N PRO A 22 18.11 -17.44 -3.22
CA PRO A 22 19.31 -16.76 -2.70
C PRO A 22 20.52 -16.84 -3.66
N LYS A 23 20.53 -17.78 -4.61
CA LYS A 23 21.65 -17.97 -5.55
C LYS A 23 21.52 -17.09 -6.77
N THR A 24 20.30 -17.03 -7.34
CA THR A 24 20.03 -16.26 -8.57
C THR A 24 19.47 -14.88 -8.30
N CYS A 25 18.94 -14.61 -7.09
CA CYS A 25 18.18 -13.43 -6.72
C CYS A 25 16.89 -13.25 -7.55
N GLU A 26 16.43 -14.27 -8.25
CA GLU A 26 15.16 -14.28 -9.00
C GLU A 26 13.99 -14.62 -8.07
N LEU A 27 12.78 -14.27 -8.51
CA LEU A 27 11.57 -14.75 -7.85
C LEU A 27 11.49 -16.27 -7.94
N LYS A 28 11.05 -16.89 -6.85
CA LYS A 28 10.92 -18.34 -6.73
C LYS A 28 9.49 -18.73 -6.41
N SER A 29 8.87 -19.45 -7.31
CA SER A 29 7.64 -20.17 -7.01
C SER A 29 7.94 -21.26 -5.97
N HIS A 30 7.21 -21.28 -4.84
CA HIS A 30 7.54 -22.11 -3.68
C HIS A 30 6.47 -23.15 -3.35
N ASP A 31 5.56 -23.46 -4.28
CA ASP A 31 4.45 -24.41 -4.09
C ASP A 31 3.65 -24.18 -2.79
N GLN A 32 3.52 -22.94 -2.38
CA GLN A 32 2.84 -22.50 -1.15
C GLN A 32 3.43 -23.06 0.16
N LYS A 33 4.63 -23.59 0.17
CA LYS A 33 5.26 -24.17 1.39
C LYS A 33 5.39 -23.12 2.50
N ILE A 34 5.83 -21.90 2.19
CA ILE A 34 5.91 -20.82 3.19
C ILE A 34 4.53 -20.56 3.80
N VAL A 35 3.48 -20.53 2.98
CA VAL A 35 2.10 -20.32 3.47
C VAL A 35 1.66 -21.49 4.35
N GLN A 36 1.91 -22.74 3.96
CA GLN A 36 1.54 -23.94 4.73
C GLN A 36 2.27 -23.99 6.08
N GLU A 37 3.58 -23.74 6.12
CA GLU A 37 4.34 -23.67 7.37
C GLU A 37 3.92 -22.45 8.21
N GLY A 38 3.71 -21.30 7.58
CA GLY A 38 3.22 -20.10 8.25
C GLY A 38 1.85 -20.30 8.91
N GLN A 39 0.92 -20.99 8.24
CA GLN A 39 -0.41 -21.28 8.80
C GLN A 39 -0.36 -22.13 10.07
N LYS A 40 0.68 -22.96 10.27
CA LYS A 40 0.87 -23.70 11.53
C LYS A 40 1.23 -22.79 12.70
N ILE A 41 1.88 -21.65 12.44
CA ILE A 41 2.41 -20.72 13.46
C ILE A 41 1.50 -19.51 13.63
N ILE A 42 1.16 -18.84 12.53
CA ILE A 42 0.42 -17.56 12.50
C ILE A 42 -0.98 -17.70 11.89
N LYS A 43 -1.45 -18.93 11.66
CA LYS A 43 -2.80 -19.29 11.21
C LYS A 43 -3.22 -18.54 9.93
N ASP A 44 -4.36 -17.86 9.98
CA ASP A 44 -5.00 -17.11 8.88
C ASP A 44 -4.37 -15.75 8.58
N LYS A 45 -3.34 -15.37 9.35
CA LYS A 45 -2.56 -14.15 9.09
C LYS A 45 -1.68 -14.26 7.85
N VAL A 46 -1.39 -15.48 7.34
CA VAL A 46 -0.64 -15.71 6.11
C VAL A 46 -1.52 -16.36 5.06
N LYS A 47 -1.46 -15.84 3.84
CA LYS A 47 -2.27 -16.30 2.71
C LYS A 47 -1.43 -16.43 1.45
N ALA A 48 -1.86 -17.35 0.58
CA ALA A 48 -1.35 -17.42 -0.77
C ALA A 48 -1.94 -16.29 -1.62
N GLU A 49 -1.13 -15.75 -2.49
CA GLU A 49 -1.54 -14.79 -3.53
C GLU A 49 -1.61 -15.43 -4.92
N MET A 50 -2.05 -14.65 -5.93
CA MET A 50 -2.27 -15.14 -7.28
C MET A 50 -1.00 -15.75 -7.89
N HIS A 51 0.17 -15.15 -7.67
CA HIS A 51 1.44 -15.72 -8.08
C HIS A 51 2.09 -16.50 -6.92
N GLN A 52 2.61 -17.70 -7.18
CA GLN A 52 3.25 -18.53 -6.16
C GLN A 52 4.52 -17.91 -5.54
N ALA A 53 5.11 -16.93 -6.18
CA ALA A 53 6.25 -16.16 -5.67
C ALA A 53 5.87 -15.02 -4.73
N VAL A 54 4.58 -14.91 -4.36
CA VAL A 54 4.04 -13.86 -3.48
C VAL A 54 3.45 -14.50 -2.23
N VAL A 55 3.80 -13.94 -1.08
CA VAL A 55 3.19 -14.28 0.23
C VAL A 55 2.53 -13.04 0.79
N GLU A 56 1.22 -13.09 1.02
CA GLU A 56 0.47 -12.05 1.72
C GLU A 56 0.40 -12.36 3.21
N VAL A 57 0.66 -11.35 4.03
CA VAL A 57 0.39 -11.40 5.48
C VAL A 57 -0.52 -10.26 5.88
N GLY A 58 -1.34 -10.50 6.92
CA GLY A 58 -2.21 -9.48 7.50
C GLY A 58 -2.16 -9.51 9.03
N THR A 59 -2.15 -8.34 9.64
CA THR A 59 -2.23 -8.22 11.10
C THR A 59 -3.61 -8.58 11.63
N ASP A 60 -3.71 -8.78 12.94
CA ASP A 60 -4.99 -8.65 13.64
C ASP A 60 -5.50 -7.20 13.55
N ILE A 61 -6.69 -6.96 14.09
CA ILE A 61 -7.18 -5.60 14.27
C ILE A 61 -6.39 -4.98 15.43
N CYS A 62 -5.49 -4.06 15.12
CA CYS A 62 -4.65 -3.38 16.09
C CYS A 62 -5.36 -2.14 16.64
N ALA A 63 -5.36 -2.00 17.97
CA ALA A 63 -6.01 -0.87 18.63
C ALA A 63 -5.30 0.46 18.35
N ASP A 64 -3.98 0.40 18.15
CA ASP A 64 -3.12 1.55 17.90
C ASP A 64 -1.91 1.19 17.00
N VAL A 65 -1.03 2.16 16.80
CA VAL A 65 0.15 2.01 15.97
C VAL A 65 1.23 1.14 16.61
N ASP A 66 1.33 1.10 17.94
CA ASP A 66 2.29 0.25 18.67
C ASP A 66 1.94 -1.23 18.47
N GLU A 67 0.66 -1.60 18.61
CA GLU A 67 0.21 -2.96 18.30
C GLU A 67 0.45 -3.32 16.83
N ALA A 68 0.18 -2.39 15.90
CA ALA A 68 0.44 -2.63 14.47
C ALA A 68 1.95 -2.85 14.20
N PHE A 69 2.83 -2.08 14.86
CA PHE A 69 4.27 -2.27 14.74
C PHE A 69 4.72 -3.66 15.24
N ILE A 70 4.25 -4.06 16.43
CA ILE A 70 4.60 -5.35 17.02
C ILE A 70 4.14 -6.51 16.12
N ASP A 71 2.91 -6.41 15.60
CA ASP A 71 2.34 -7.50 14.78
C ASP A 71 3.04 -7.59 13.42
N VAL A 72 3.25 -6.48 12.70
CA VAL A 72 4.02 -6.46 11.43
C VAL A 72 5.45 -6.96 11.63
N ALA A 73 6.14 -6.53 12.71
CA ALA A 73 7.48 -6.99 13.02
C ALA A 73 7.53 -8.49 13.29
N THR A 74 6.54 -9.02 14.00
CA THR A 74 6.40 -10.45 14.28
C THR A 74 6.13 -11.24 13.01
N LEU A 75 5.24 -10.75 12.14
CA LEU A 75 4.92 -11.38 10.85
C LEU A 75 6.16 -11.45 9.94
N ARG A 76 6.89 -10.34 9.78
CA ARG A 76 8.12 -10.31 8.97
C ARG A 76 9.17 -11.27 9.51
N LYS A 77 9.43 -11.30 10.82
CA LYS A 77 10.38 -12.24 11.45
C LYS A 77 9.97 -13.69 11.22
N THR A 78 8.68 -14.01 11.41
CA THR A 78 8.16 -15.37 11.24
C THR A 78 8.30 -15.84 9.79
N ILE A 79 7.91 -15.01 8.82
CA ILE A 79 8.02 -15.38 7.40
C ILE A 79 9.49 -15.47 6.95
N SER A 80 10.37 -14.60 7.44
CA SER A 80 11.81 -14.69 7.17
C SER A 80 12.41 -16.00 7.68
N SER A 81 12.11 -16.38 8.93
CA SER A 81 12.61 -17.62 9.52
C SER A 81 12.12 -18.87 8.75
N ILE A 82 10.84 -18.89 8.37
CA ILE A 82 10.30 -19.99 7.56
C ILE A 82 10.97 -20.07 6.18
N ALA A 83 11.22 -18.91 5.56
CA ALA A 83 11.89 -18.87 4.26
C ALA A 83 13.34 -19.38 4.37
N GLU A 84 14.08 -18.98 5.41
CA GLU A 84 15.44 -19.44 5.69
C GLU A 84 15.49 -20.96 5.90
N ASP A 85 14.54 -21.55 6.65
CA ASP A 85 14.42 -23.00 6.85
C ASP A 85 14.16 -23.78 5.53
N LEU A 86 13.68 -23.07 4.50
CA LEU A 86 13.42 -23.62 3.16
C LEU A 86 14.50 -23.24 2.14
N ASP A 87 15.66 -22.72 2.58
CA ASP A 87 16.71 -22.19 1.70
C ASP A 87 16.21 -21.10 0.74
N LEU A 88 15.32 -20.23 1.19
CA LEU A 88 14.74 -19.09 0.44
C LEU A 88 15.03 -17.77 1.15
N TRP A 89 14.94 -16.70 0.38
CA TRP A 89 14.92 -15.33 0.90
C TRP A 89 13.53 -14.70 0.73
N VAL A 90 13.27 -13.66 1.51
CA VAL A 90 12.11 -12.77 1.35
C VAL A 90 12.57 -11.33 1.19
N GLY A 91 11.74 -10.53 0.54
CA GLY A 91 12.03 -9.11 0.34
C GLY A 91 10.76 -8.29 0.14
N ALA A 92 10.88 -6.98 0.34
CA ALA A 92 9.78 -6.02 0.22
C ALA A 92 10.13 -4.91 -0.77
N SER A 93 9.49 -4.94 -1.94
CA SER A 93 9.55 -3.91 -2.99
C SER A 93 8.30 -4.03 -3.86
N GLY A 94 7.82 -2.93 -4.44
CA GLY A 94 6.56 -2.94 -5.21
C GLY A 94 6.60 -3.74 -6.51
N THR A 95 7.80 -3.96 -7.07
CA THR A 95 8.07 -4.86 -8.21
C THR A 95 9.41 -5.54 -8.03
N HIS A 96 9.55 -6.76 -8.58
CA HIS A 96 10.88 -7.38 -8.65
C HIS A 96 11.74 -6.71 -9.73
N PRO A 97 13.03 -6.42 -9.46
CA PRO A 97 13.86 -5.67 -10.39
C PRO A 97 14.03 -6.29 -11.77
N PHE A 98 14.10 -7.63 -11.90
CA PHE A 98 14.43 -8.27 -13.18
C PHE A 98 13.73 -9.60 -13.50
N SER A 99 13.01 -10.20 -12.56
CA SER A 99 12.23 -11.42 -12.86
C SER A 99 11.08 -11.11 -13.80
N HIS A 100 10.85 -11.97 -14.77
CA HIS A 100 9.77 -11.89 -15.73
C HIS A 100 8.53 -12.59 -15.20
N TRP A 101 7.36 -12.00 -15.40
CA TRP A 101 6.08 -12.57 -14.94
C TRP A 101 5.72 -13.85 -15.71
N GLU A 102 6.14 -14.00 -16.97
CA GLU A 102 5.89 -15.19 -17.80
C GLU A 102 6.49 -16.46 -17.22
N SER A 103 7.55 -16.33 -16.41
CA SER A 103 8.20 -17.46 -15.75
C SER A 103 7.57 -17.80 -14.39
N GLN A 104 6.59 -17.02 -13.91
CA GLN A 104 5.98 -17.24 -12.60
C GLN A 104 4.72 -18.11 -12.70
N MET A 105 4.58 -19.03 -11.74
CA MET A 105 3.42 -19.90 -11.66
C MET A 105 2.24 -19.20 -10.96
N ILE A 106 1.05 -19.43 -11.50
CA ILE A 106 -0.21 -19.01 -10.86
C ILE A 106 -0.61 -20.04 -9.81
N THR A 107 -1.07 -19.57 -8.66
CA THR A 107 -1.59 -20.41 -7.58
C THR A 107 -2.87 -21.10 -8.01
N GLU A 108 -2.94 -22.42 -7.89
CA GLU A 108 -4.13 -23.20 -8.19
C GLU A 108 -5.23 -22.94 -7.16
N HIS A 109 -6.10 -22.01 -7.47
CA HIS A 109 -7.26 -21.66 -6.64
C HIS A 109 -8.41 -21.15 -7.53
N VAL A 110 -9.63 -21.56 -7.22
CA VAL A 110 -10.84 -21.21 -8.03
C VAL A 110 -10.92 -19.71 -8.32
N ARG A 111 -10.76 -18.88 -7.29
CA ARG A 111 -10.80 -17.40 -7.41
C ARG A 111 -9.73 -16.87 -8.38
N TYR A 112 -8.51 -17.38 -8.32
CA TYR A 112 -7.43 -16.90 -9.20
C TYR A 112 -7.61 -17.36 -10.64
N ASN A 113 -8.09 -18.61 -10.83
CA ASN A 113 -8.45 -19.13 -12.14
C ASN A 113 -9.56 -18.30 -12.80
N GLU A 114 -10.57 -17.88 -12.04
CA GLU A 114 -11.61 -16.97 -12.53
C GLU A 114 -11.05 -15.61 -12.95
N ILE A 115 -10.18 -15.00 -12.14
CA ILE A 115 -9.54 -13.71 -12.45
C ILE A 115 -8.67 -13.84 -13.70
N VAL A 116 -7.86 -14.90 -13.80
CA VAL A 116 -7.02 -15.15 -14.98
C VAL A 116 -7.86 -15.39 -16.22
N ASN A 117 -8.96 -16.13 -16.12
CA ASN A 117 -9.88 -16.36 -17.24
C ASN A 117 -10.59 -15.08 -17.70
N GLU A 118 -10.98 -14.19 -16.78
CA GLU A 118 -11.63 -12.93 -17.10
C GLU A 118 -10.66 -11.88 -17.66
N LEU A 119 -9.47 -11.71 -17.04
CA LEU A 119 -8.55 -10.61 -17.33
C LEU A 119 -7.35 -11.01 -18.19
N GLN A 120 -7.16 -12.32 -18.44
CA GLN A 120 -6.12 -12.88 -19.32
C GLN A 120 -4.72 -12.33 -19.01
N GLU A 121 -4.09 -11.68 -19.98
CA GLU A 121 -2.75 -11.12 -19.92
C GLU A 121 -2.60 -10.07 -18.81
N ALA A 122 -3.64 -9.27 -18.56
CA ALA A 122 -3.62 -8.29 -17.49
C ALA A 122 -3.43 -8.96 -16.13
N ALA A 123 -4.13 -10.09 -15.88
CA ALA A 123 -3.98 -10.87 -14.65
C ALA A 123 -2.60 -11.53 -14.55
N ARG A 124 -2.17 -12.25 -15.61
CA ARG A 124 -0.88 -12.95 -15.62
C ARG A 124 0.30 -12.01 -15.38
N SER A 125 0.27 -10.82 -15.98
CA SER A 125 1.34 -9.83 -15.85
C SER A 125 1.26 -8.97 -14.58
N ASN A 126 0.32 -9.27 -13.66
CA ASN A 126 0.15 -8.49 -12.42
C ASN A 126 1.08 -8.99 -11.30
N LEU A 127 2.36 -9.04 -11.57
CA LEU A 127 3.40 -9.47 -10.64
C LEU A 127 3.91 -8.27 -9.84
N ILE A 128 3.14 -7.88 -8.83
CA ILE A 128 3.37 -6.69 -8.01
C ILE A 128 3.17 -7.00 -6.53
N PHE A 129 3.69 -6.11 -5.67
CA PHE A 129 3.66 -6.28 -4.22
C PHE A 129 3.26 -4.95 -3.56
N GLY A 130 2.22 -4.99 -2.75
CA GLY A 130 1.60 -3.81 -2.17
C GLY A 130 1.62 -3.77 -0.66
N LEU A 131 1.32 -2.59 -0.16
CA LEU A 131 0.92 -2.33 1.21
C LEU A 131 -0.54 -1.90 1.20
N HIS A 132 -1.38 -2.58 2.00
CA HIS A 132 -2.74 -2.14 2.26
C HIS A 132 -2.89 -1.76 3.72
N VAL A 133 -3.54 -0.62 3.97
CA VAL A 133 -3.79 -0.13 5.32
C VAL A 133 -5.28 0.11 5.50
N HIS A 134 -5.88 -0.58 6.45
CA HIS A 134 -7.25 -0.39 6.89
C HIS A 134 -7.27 0.53 8.09
N VAL A 135 -8.08 1.58 8.04
CA VAL A 135 -8.34 2.44 9.18
C VAL A 135 -9.80 2.29 9.59
N GLY A 136 -10.04 1.88 10.83
CA GLY A 136 -11.38 1.69 11.39
C GLY A 136 -12.19 2.98 11.41
N MET A 137 -13.50 2.87 11.17
CA MET A 137 -14.46 3.98 11.20
C MET A 137 -15.66 3.60 12.07
N GLU A 138 -16.28 4.60 12.65
CA GLU A 138 -17.45 4.42 13.50
C GLU A 138 -18.65 3.86 12.72
N THR A 139 -18.87 4.38 11.50
CA THR A 139 -19.95 3.95 10.60
C THR A 139 -19.49 3.91 9.14
N ARG A 140 -20.24 3.23 8.27
CA ARG A 140 -20.00 3.23 6.82
C ARG A 140 -20.22 4.60 6.18
N GLU A 141 -21.17 5.38 6.71
CA GLU A 141 -21.45 6.77 6.29
C GLU A 141 -20.25 7.66 6.57
N MET A 142 -19.61 7.48 7.72
CA MET A 142 -18.37 8.18 8.04
C MET A 142 -17.23 7.72 7.14
N ALA A 143 -17.13 6.41 6.88
CA ALA A 143 -16.10 5.86 6.01
C ALA A 143 -16.16 6.45 4.58
N ILE A 144 -17.36 6.56 3.96
CA ILE A 144 -17.47 7.16 2.63
C ILE A 144 -17.14 8.66 2.63
N HIS A 145 -17.56 9.38 3.67
CA HIS A 145 -17.23 10.79 3.82
C HIS A 145 -15.72 11.02 3.95
N ILE A 146 -15.04 10.24 4.78
CA ILE A 146 -13.58 10.30 4.97
C ILE A 146 -12.87 9.87 3.68
N ALA A 147 -13.31 8.77 3.03
CA ALA A 147 -12.73 8.31 1.77
C ALA A 147 -12.77 9.38 0.68
N ASN A 148 -13.89 10.09 0.52
CA ASN A 148 -14.02 11.18 -0.45
C ASN A 148 -12.96 12.28 -0.24
N SER A 149 -12.72 12.69 0.99
CA SER A 149 -11.76 13.75 1.34
C SER A 149 -10.32 13.25 1.31
N ALA A 150 -10.08 12.01 1.73
CA ALA A 150 -8.74 11.41 1.82
C ALA A 150 -8.07 11.21 0.45
N ARG A 151 -8.85 11.16 -0.65
CA ARG A 151 -8.30 11.05 -2.01
C ARG A 151 -7.24 12.11 -2.32
N TYR A 152 -7.40 13.32 -1.80
CA TYR A 152 -6.44 14.41 -1.98
C TYR A 152 -5.04 14.05 -1.45
N PHE A 153 -4.96 13.31 -0.35
CA PHE A 153 -3.70 12.98 0.31
C PHE A 153 -3.02 11.73 -0.26
N LEU A 154 -3.68 10.96 -1.13
CA LEU A 154 -3.10 9.76 -1.72
C LEU A 154 -1.77 10.01 -2.44
N PRO A 155 -1.61 11.03 -3.31
CA PRO A 155 -0.34 11.31 -3.97
C PRO A 155 0.80 11.64 -3.00
N HIS A 156 0.50 12.29 -1.86
CA HIS A 156 1.50 12.66 -0.84
C HIS A 156 2.11 11.41 -0.19
N ILE A 157 1.22 10.51 0.28
CA ILE A 157 1.65 9.26 0.93
C ILE A 157 2.26 8.30 -0.10
N TYR A 158 1.73 8.27 -1.32
CA TYR A 158 2.28 7.46 -2.39
C TYR A 158 3.71 7.88 -2.75
N ALA A 159 4.00 9.19 -2.78
CA ALA A 159 5.36 9.69 -2.99
C ALA A 159 6.35 9.19 -1.92
N LEU A 160 5.92 9.09 -0.65
CA LEU A 160 6.72 8.58 0.47
C LEU A 160 6.95 7.06 0.40
N SER A 161 6.02 6.31 -0.20
CA SER A 161 6.05 4.85 -0.24
C SER A 161 6.64 4.27 -1.53
N THR A 162 7.15 5.11 -2.44
CA THR A 162 7.70 4.64 -3.72
C THR A 162 8.85 3.65 -3.50
N ASN A 163 8.74 2.45 -4.08
CA ASN A 163 9.70 1.36 -3.88
C ASN A 163 9.72 0.37 -5.07
N SER A 164 9.52 0.85 -6.32
CA SER A 164 9.51 -0.04 -7.50
C SER A 164 10.05 0.66 -8.76
N PRO A 165 11.36 1.02 -8.80
CA PRO A 165 11.93 1.76 -9.94
C PRO A 165 12.33 0.87 -11.11
N PHE A 166 12.35 -0.45 -10.93
CA PHE A 166 12.75 -1.42 -11.94
C PHE A 166 11.60 -2.35 -12.33
N TRP A 167 11.61 -2.82 -13.58
CA TRP A 167 10.68 -3.79 -14.12
C TRP A 167 11.33 -4.58 -15.25
N GLU A 168 11.31 -5.92 -15.16
CA GLU A 168 11.83 -6.84 -16.18
C GLU A 168 13.24 -6.45 -16.66
N GLY A 169 14.16 -6.24 -15.73
CA GLY A 169 15.56 -5.94 -16.01
C GLY A 169 15.84 -4.49 -16.44
N ARG A 170 14.86 -3.60 -16.39
CA ARG A 170 14.99 -2.22 -16.89
C ARG A 170 14.74 -1.18 -15.81
N LYS A 171 15.53 -0.11 -15.81
CA LYS A 171 15.22 1.13 -15.09
C LYS A 171 14.04 1.81 -15.80
N THR A 172 12.86 1.85 -15.15
CA THR A 172 11.62 2.31 -15.79
C THR A 172 11.53 3.82 -15.97
N GLY A 173 12.32 4.54 -15.19
CA GLY A 173 12.23 6.00 -15.08
C GLY A 173 11.17 6.47 -14.09
N TYR A 174 10.40 5.58 -13.45
CA TYR A 174 9.48 5.86 -12.36
C TYR A 174 10.12 5.53 -11.02
N LYS A 175 9.64 6.15 -9.93
CA LYS A 175 9.96 5.76 -8.55
C LYS A 175 9.03 4.65 -8.06
N SER A 176 7.80 4.60 -8.60
CA SER A 176 6.89 3.46 -8.44
C SER A 176 6.31 3.06 -9.79
N PHE A 177 6.67 1.86 -10.25
CA PHE A 177 6.12 1.25 -11.46
C PHE A 177 4.96 0.29 -11.15
N ARG A 178 4.80 -0.12 -9.90
CA ARG A 178 3.75 -1.04 -9.43
C ARG A 178 2.37 -0.62 -9.91
N THR A 179 1.98 0.64 -9.70
CA THR A 179 0.64 1.11 -10.11
C THR A 179 0.48 1.14 -11.64
N LYS A 180 1.56 1.29 -12.42
CA LYS A 180 1.51 1.21 -13.90
C LYS A 180 1.22 -0.21 -14.38
N VAL A 181 1.73 -1.22 -13.67
CA VAL A 181 1.38 -2.62 -13.91
C VAL A 181 -0.08 -2.87 -13.53
N PHE A 182 -0.51 -2.37 -12.35
CA PHE A 182 -1.87 -2.57 -11.84
C PHE A 182 -2.95 -1.81 -12.62
N ASP A 183 -2.63 -0.69 -13.24
CA ASP A 183 -3.57 0.10 -14.06
C ASP A 183 -4.18 -0.69 -15.25
N LYS A 184 -3.63 -1.88 -15.58
CA LYS A 184 -4.22 -2.81 -16.56
C LYS A 184 -5.54 -3.44 -16.08
N PHE A 185 -5.75 -3.52 -14.76
CA PHE A 185 -6.97 -4.08 -14.19
C PHE A 185 -8.13 -3.09 -14.31
N PRO A 186 -9.35 -3.55 -14.58
CA PRO A 186 -10.53 -2.69 -14.51
C PRO A 186 -10.77 -2.27 -13.06
N ARG A 187 -11.40 -1.11 -12.88
CA ARG A 187 -11.82 -0.61 -11.55
C ARG A 187 -10.62 -0.37 -10.60
N THR A 188 -9.49 0.08 -11.15
CA THR A 188 -8.29 0.56 -10.42
C THR A 188 -8.21 2.09 -10.43
N GLY A 189 -7.19 2.64 -9.77
CA GLY A 189 -6.92 4.07 -9.70
C GLY A 189 -7.73 4.81 -8.63
N ILE A 190 -7.69 6.14 -8.69
CA ILE A 190 -8.44 7.01 -7.75
C ILE A 190 -9.94 6.81 -7.93
N PRO A 191 -10.72 6.52 -6.85
CA PRO A 191 -12.17 6.42 -6.94
C PRO A 191 -12.83 7.76 -7.30
N ASP A 192 -14.02 7.68 -7.87
CA ASP A 192 -14.89 8.84 -8.00
C ASP A 192 -15.45 9.28 -6.64
N PHE A 193 -16.03 10.47 -6.61
CA PHE A 193 -16.78 10.97 -5.46
C PHE A 193 -18.14 10.26 -5.38
N PHE A 194 -18.55 9.87 -4.18
CA PHE A 194 -19.88 9.35 -3.88
C PHE A 194 -20.56 10.24 -2.84
N GLU A 195 -21.74 10.73 -3.18
CA GLU A 195 -22.50 11.65 -2.31
C GLU A 195 -22.90 11.00 -0.97
N SER A 196 -23.14 9.69 -0.97
CA SER A 196 -23.54 8.92 0.20
C SER A 196 -23.10 7.46 0.10
N ILE A 197 -23.24 6.73 1.18
CA ILE A 197 -23.00 5.28 1.19
C ILE A 197 -24.05 4.55 0.32
N GLU A 198 -25.29 5.04 0.23
CA GLU A 198 -26.32 4.50 -0.64
C GLU A 198 -25.94 4.65 -2.12
N ALA A 199 -25.37 5.79 -2.51
CA ALA A 199 -24.87 6.00 -3.87
C ALA A 199 -23.76 5.00 -4.22
N TYR A 200 -22.82 4.78 -3.29
CA TYR A 200 -21.80 3.75 -3.43
C TYR A 200 -22.39 2.33 -3.52
N ASP A 201 -23.32 1.99 -2.63
CA ASP A 201 -23.95 0.67 -2.62
C ASP A 201 -24.79 0.44 -3.90
N ASN A 202 -25.44 1.47 -4.44
CA ASN A 202 -26.17 1.39 -5.71
C ASN A 202 -25.22 1.16 -6.90
N TYR A 203 -24.05 1.79 -6.90
CA TYR A 203 -23.00 1.51 -7.89
C TYR A 203 -22.55 0.04 -7.82
N VAL A 204 -22.26 -0.48 -6.63
CA VAL A 204 -21.87 -1.89 -6.43
C VAL A 204 -23.00 -2.84 -6.87
N LYS A 205 -24.24 -2.56 -6.45
CA LYS A 205 -25.43 -3.37 -6.84
C LYS A 205 -25.62 -3.40 -8.36
N LEU A 206 -25.39 -2.28 -9.05
CA LEU A 206 -25.49 -2.23 -10.52
C LEU A 206 -24.45 -3.17 -11.16
N LEU A 207 -23.19 -3.13 -10.70
CA LEU A 207 -22.15 -4.01 -11.22
C LEU A 207 -22.45 -5.49 -10.98
N ILE A 208 -22.97 -5.83 -9.80
CA ILE A 208 -23.38 -7.21 -9.47
C ILE A 208 -24.57 -7.63 -10.34
N LYS A 209 -25.62 -6.80 -10.44
CA LYS A 209 -26.83 -7.08 -11.23
C LYS A 209 -26.52 -7.30 -12.72
N THR A 210 -25.49 -6.65 -13.22
CA THR A 210 -25.07 -6.75 -14.62
C THR A 210 -23.97 -7.81 -14.84
N ASN A 211 -23.65 -8.63 -13.83
CA ASN A 211 -22.61 -9.66 -13.85
C ASN A 211 -21.22 -9.13 -14.21
N ARG A 212 -20.89 -7.89 -13.81
CA ARG A 212 -19.53 -7.34 -13.98
C ARG A 212 -18.61 -7.71 -12.84
N ILE A 213 -19.16 -7.93 -11.65
CA ILE A 213 -18.49 -8.44 -10.47
C ILE A 213 -19.47 -9.34 -9.70
N ASP A 214 -18.95 -10.26 -8.91
CA ASP A 214 -19.74 -11.07 -7.95
C ASP A 214 -19.88 -10.37 -6.59
N ASN A 215 -18.86 -9.59 -6.22
CA ASN A 215 -18.85 -8.81 -4.98
C ASN A 215 -17.88 -7.62 -5.09
N ALA A 216 -17.95 -6.68 -4.13
CA ALA A 216 -17.16 -5.46 -4.14
C ALA A 216 -15.65 -5.66 -3.88
N LYS A 217 -15.16 -6.88 -3.54
CA LYS A 217 -13.72 -7.18 -3.49
C LYS A 217 -13.04 -7.05 -4.85
N LYS A 218 -13.80 -7.17 -5.96
CA LYS A 218 -13.31 -6.96 -7.34
C LYS A 218 -13.27 -5.47 -7.76
N ILE A 219 -13.38 -4.54 -6.80
CA ILE A 219 -13.14 -3.11 -7.00
C ILE A 219 -11.78 -2.81 -6.36
N TRP A 220 -10.78 -2.53 -7.19
CA TRP A 220 -9.38 -2.41 -6.80
C TRP A 220 -8.87 -0.96 -6.79
N TRP A 221 -9.73 -0.01 -6.42
CA TRP A 221 -9.33 1.39 -6.30
C TRP A 221 -8.20 1.60 -5.30
N ASP A 222 -7.42 2.65 -5.49
CA ASP A 222 -6.35 3.08 -4.60
C ASP A 222 -6.79 3.36 -3.16
N LEU A 223 -8.07 3.65 -3.00
CA LEU A 223 -8.78 3.89 -1.75
C LEU A 223 -10.21 3.38 -1.90
N ARG A 224 -10.69 2.57 -0.97
CA ARG A 224 -12.10 2.12 -0.97
C ARG A 224 -12.69 2.05 0.43
N VAL A 225 -14.00 2.22 0.54
CA VAL A 225 -14.74 1.76 1.71
C VAL A 225 -14.83 0.24 1.61
N HIS A 226 -14.36 -0.46 2.65
CA HIS A 226 -14.32 -1.92 2.61
C HIS A 226 -15.74 -2.50 2.57
N PRO A 227 -16.02 -3.54 1.74
CA PRO A 227 -17.38 -4.05 1.57
C PRO A 227 -17.99 -4.74 2.79
N PHE A 228 -17.15 -5.23 3.72
CA PHE A 228 -17.61 -6.04 4.85
C PHE A 228 -17.21 -5.46 6.22
N PHE A 229 -16.26 -4.54 6.27
CA PHE A 229 -15.78 -3.92 7.49
C PHE A 229 -16.02 -2.42 7.45
N ASN A 230 -16.26 -1.82 8.62
CA ASN A 230 -16.34 -0.36 8.72
C ASN A 230 -14.94 0.24 8.68
N THR A 231 -14.24 0.09 7.56
CA THR A 231 -12.89 0.64 7.37
C THR A 231 -12.78 1.41 6.05
N VAL A 232 -11.90 2.40 6.07
CA VAL A 232 -11.32 2.98 4.85
C VAL A 232 -10.01 2.23 4.58
N GLU A 233 -9.90 1.64 3.41
CA GLU A 233 -8.76 0.82 2.98
C GLU A 233 -7.94 1.57 1.94
N PHE A 234 -6.68 1.81 2.23
CA PHE A 234 -5.70 2.45 1.37
C PHE A 234 -4.82 1.40 0.69
N ARG A 235 -4.71 1.45 -0.64
CA ARG A 235 -4.10 0.41 -1.47
C ARG A 235 -3.04 0.94 -2.45
N VAL A 236 -2.85 2.26 -2.50
CA VAL A 236 -2.01 2.94 -3.50
C VAL A 236 -0.52 2.66 -3.33
N CYS A 237 -0.08 2.32 -2.12
CA CYS A 237 1.33 2.25 -1.75
C CYS A 237 2.04 1.00 -2.27
N ASP A 238 3.28 1.16 -2.76
CA ASP A 238 4.21 0.05 -2.82
C ASP A 238 4.45 -0.46 -1.40
N ILE A 239 4.76 -1.74 -1.23
CA ILE A 239 5.24 -2.21 0.06
C ILE A 239 6.58 -1.54 0.38
N PRO A 240 6.74 -0.88 1.55
CA PRO A 240 8.01 -0.30 1.95
C PRO A 240 9.04 -1.37 2.31
N MET A 241 10.32 -1.02 2.15
CA MET A 241 11.42 -1.95 2.36
C MET A 241 11.55 -2.36 3.84
N THR A 242 11.32 -1.43 4.78
CA THR A 242 11.47 -1.65 6.22
C THR A 242 10.14 -1.59 6.97
N VAL A 243 10.06 -2.25 8.14
CA VAL A 243 8.88 -2.18 9.03
C VAL A 243 8.60 -0.75 9.49
N GLN A 244 9.65 0.02 9.78
CA GLN A 244 9.51 1.41 10.23
C GLN A 244 8.77 2.26 9.19
N GLU A 245 9.10 2.09 7.91
CA GLU A 245 8.43 2.80 6.82
C GLU A 245 6.97 2.36 6.67
N THR A 246 6.68 1.05 6.75
CA THR A 246 5.31 0.51 6.73
C THR A 246 4.45 1.15 7.80
N ILE A 247 4.94 1.16 9.04
CA ILE A 247 4.20 1.70 10.18
C ILE A 247 4.08 3.23 10.11
N THR A 248 5.09 3.92 9.59
CA THR A 248 5.01 5.36 9.31
C THR A 248 3.86 5.67 8.34
N ILE A 249 3.74 4.92 7.25
CA ILE A 249 2.66 5.05 6.28
C ILE A 249 1.29 4.74 6.92
N ALA A 250 1.19 3.67 7.71
CA ALA A 250 -0.04 3.32 8.43
C ALA A 250 -0.47 4.41 9.42
N ALA A 251 0.47 4.94 10.20
CA ALA A 251 0.24 6.04 11.14
C ALA A 251 -0.23 7.33 10.45
N LEU A 252 0.33 7.65 9.27
CA LEU A 252 -0.11 8.80 8.49
C LEU A 252 -1.53 8.63 7.96
N PHE A 253 -1.92 7.47 7.44
CA PHE A 253 -3.28 7.21 7.02
C PHE A 253 -4.27 7.29 8.19
N GLN A 254 -3.90 6.74 9.36
CA GLN A 254 -4.70 6.87 10.58
C GLN A 254 -4.88 8.33 10.98
N ALA A 255 -3.81 9.12 10.98
CA ALA A 255 -3.83 10.54 11.34
C ALA A 255 -4.67 11.37 10.35
N ILE A 256 -4.58 11.10 9.05
CA ILE A 256 -5.43 11.74 8.02
C ILE A 256 -6.90 11.44 8.29
N CYS A 257 -7.26 10.18 8.52
CA CYS A 257 -8.63 9.79 8.82
C CYS A 257 -9.15 10.48 10.09
N ALA A 258 -8.37 10.49 11.16
CA ALA A 258 -8.72 11.14 12.42
C ALA A 258 -8.86 12.67 12.27
N LYS A 259 -8.00 13.30 11.47
CA LYS A 259 -8.10 14.74 11.20
C LYS A 259 -9.35 15.10 10.40
N LEU A 260 -9.64 14.35 9.36
CA LEU A 260 -10.84 14.55 8.53
C LEU A 260 -12.12 14.32 9.34
N TYR A 261 -12.14 13.29 10.19
CA TYR A 261 -13.21 13.05 11.14
C TYR A 261 -13.39 14.22 12.11
N LYS A 262 -12.29 14.75 12.68
CA LYS A 262 -12.32 15.93 13.55
C LYS A 262 -12.94 17.13 12.86
N LEU A 263 -12.54 17.42 11.63
CA LEU A 263 -13.13 18.51 10.84
C LEU A 263 -14.64 18.30 10.68
N ARG A 264 -15.07 17.10 10.29
CA ARG A 264 -16.48 16.75 10.08
C ARG A 264 -17.32 16.96 11.35
N THR A 265 -16.82 16.53 12.50
CA THR A 265 -17.52 16.71 13.79
C THR A 265 -17.60 18.18 14.24
N GLN A 266 -16.77 19.04 13.67
CA GLN A 266 -16.79 20.50 13.88
C GLN A 266 -17.61 21.26 12.83
N ASN A 267 -18.37 20.55 11.97
CA ASN A 267 -19.08 21.12 10.80
C ASN A 267 -18.15 21.80 9.77
N LEU A 268 -16.92 21.30 9.66
CA LEU A 268 -15.95 21.71 8.65
C LEU A 268 -15.75 20.56 7.65
N ASN A 269 -15.48 20.90 6.40
CA ASN A 269 -15.17 19.92 5.37
C ASN A 269 -13.84 20.24 4.69
N PHE A 270 -13.11 19.19 4.32
CA PHE A 270 -12.01 19.32 3.36
C PHE A 270 -12.59 19.41 1.94
N ILE A 271 -11.99 20.26 1.11
CA ILE A 271 -12.44 20.45 -0.28
C ILE A 271 -12.26 19.15 -1.07
N ILE A 272 -13.28 18.79 -1.84
CA ILE A 272 -13.25 17.60 -2.70
C ILE A 272 -12.87 18.02 -4.11
N TYR A 273 -11.71 17.57 -4.55
CA TYR A 273 -11.20 17.87 -5.89
C TYR A 273 -11.60 16.80 -6.91
N PRO A 274 -11.74 17.17 -8.21
CA PRO A 274 -12.01 16.22 -9.28
C PRO A 274 -10.95 15.10 -9.34
N ARG A 275 -11.41 13.87 -9.62
CA ARG A 275 -10.54 12.71 -9.74
C ARG A 275 -9.35 12.92 -10.69
N ASN A 276 -9.58 13.58 -11.83
CA ASN A 276 -8.55 13.80 -12.84
C ASN A 276 -7.39 14.66 -12.32
N LEU A 277 -7.66 15.67 -11.47
CA LEU A 277 -6.63 16.48 -10.84
C LEU A 277 -5.81 15.67 -9.82
N VAL A 278 -6.49 14.86 -9.01
CA VAL A 278 -5.78 13.97 -8.06
C VAL A 278 -4.94 12.93 -8.82
N ASN A 279 -5.43 12.41 -9.95
CA ASN A 279 -4.66 11.51 -10.81
C ASN A 279 -3.40 12.16 -11.42
N GLU A 280 -3.44 13.46 -11.76
CA GLU A 280 -2.24 14.18 -12.22
C GLU A 280 -1.16 14.15 -11.14
N ASN A 281 -1.51 14.49 -9.89
CA ASN A 281 -0.58 14.43 -8.78
C ASN A 281 -0.14 12.98 -8.47
N LYS A 282 -1.03 11.98 -8.58
CA LYS A 282 -0.66 10.57 -8.45
C LYS A 282 0.37 10.16 -9.50
N TRP A 283 0.20 10.59 -10.76
CA TRP A 283 1.18 10.32 -11.80
C TRP A 283 2.54 10.96 -11.48
N ARG A 284 2.55 12.24 -11.02
CA ARG A 284 3.77 12.93 -10.60
C ARG A 284 4.46 12.22 -9.44
N ALA A 285 3.70 11.77 -8.43
CA ALA A 285 4.22 10.98 -7.32
C ALA A 285 4.87 9.67 -7.81
N SER A 286 4.22 8.93 -8.72
CA SER A 286 4.78 7.69 -9.26
C SER A 286 6.07 7.91 -10.06
N ARG A 287 6.13 9.02 -10.81
CA ARG A 287 7.25 9.33 -11.71
C ARG A 287 8.46 9.89 -10.95
N TYR A 288 8.23 10.81 -10.01
CA TYR A 288 9.29 11.62 -9.40
C TYR A 288 9.47 11.36 -7.90
N GLY A 289 8.49 10.70 -7.23
CA GLY A 289 8.51 10.49 -5.78
C GLY A 289 8.57 11.80 -5.02
N ILE A 290 9.38 11.81 -3.97
CA ILE A 290 9.58 12.97 -3.09
C ILE A 290 10.42 14.10 -3.74
N GLU A 291 11.13 13.80 -4.83
CA GLU A 291 11.98 14.77 -5.54
C GLU A 291 11.19 15.61 -6.57
N GLY A 292 9.94 15.27 -6.81
CA GLY A 292 9.09 15.96 -7.76
C GLY A 292 8.39 17.18 -7.20
N SER A 293 7.42 17.63 -7.98
CA SER A 293 6.45 18.65 -7.59
C SER A 293 5.04 18.18 -7.94
N MET A 294 4.06 18.70 -7.22
CA MET A 294 2.63 18.44 -7.43
C MET A 294 1.88 19.77 -7.53
N ILE A 295 0.66 19.71 -8.00
CA ILE A 295 -0.24 20.84 -8.00
C ILE A 295 -0.83 20.98 -6.58
N ASP A 296 -0.62 22.13 -5.96
CA ASP A 296 -1.45 22.56 -4.84
C ASP A 296 -2.73 23.19 -5.42
N PHE A 297 -3.84 22.49 -5.29
CA PHE A 297 -5.10 22.91 -5.90
C PHE A 297 -5.71 24.14 -5.21
N GLY A 298 -5.41 24.36 -3.94
CA GLY A 298 -5.88 25.54 -3.21
C GLY A 298 -5.13 26.82 -3.59
N LYS A 299 -3.83 26.70 -3.85
CA LYS A 299 -2.96 27.79 -4.28
C LYS A 299 -2.90 27.95 -5.81
N GLU A 300 -3.44 26.99 -6.57
CA GLU A 300 -3.36 26.90 -8.04
C GLU A 300 -1.92 27.06 -8.56
N SER A 301 -0.97 26.40 -7.88
CA SER A 301 0.45 26.52 -8.16
C SER A 301 1.18 25.17 -8.06
N GLU A 302 2.31 25.06 -8.77
CA GLU A 302 3.23 23.96 -8.62
C GLU A 302 4.02 24.11 -7.32
N VAL A 303 4.01 23.08 -6.45
CA VAL A 303 4.71 23.07 -5.17
C VAL A 303 5.56 21.81 -5.07
N ASN A 304 6.77 21.94 -4.53
CA ASN A 304 7.65 20.80 -4.31
C ASN A 304 6.97 19.76 -3.39
N THR A 305 7.07 18.48 -3.75
CA THR A 305 6.44 17.37 -3.01
C THR A 305 6.83 17.33 -1.55
N ARG A 306 8.11 17.62 -1.20
CA ARG A 306 8.59 17.67 0.18
C ARG A 306 7.87 18.75 0.99
N VAL A 307 7.61 19.92 0.39
CA VAL A 307 6.86 21.01 1.04
C VAL A 307 5.44 20.57 1.34
N LEU A 308 4.76 19.95 0.37
CA LEU A 308 3.39 19.43 0.57
C LEU A 308 3.34 18.32 1.64
N ILE A 309 4.39 17.49 1.75
CA ILE A 309 4.49 16.51 2.82
C ILE A 309 4.64 17.20 4.19
N TYR A 310 5.45 18.25 4.30
CA TYR A 310 5.51 19.04 5.55
C TYR A 310 4.19 19.71 5.90
N GLU A 311 3.47 20.26 4.91
CA GLU A 311 2.13 20.81 5.11
C GLU A 311 1.14 19.71 5.57
N LEU A 312 1.26 18.47 5.07
CA LEU A 312 0.48 17.34 5.56
C LEU A 312 0.80 17.02 7.03
N LEU A 313 2.09 16.98 7.41
CA LEU A 313 2.49 16.76 8.81
C LEU A 313 1.91 17.81 9.74
N ASP A 314 1.94 19.07 9.33
CA ASP A 314 1.35 20.20 10.05
C ASP A 314 -0.18 20.07 10.15
N PHE A 315 -0.83 19.69 9.05
CA PHE A 315 -2.28 19.47 8.97
C PHE A 315 -2.77 18.41 9.98
N VAL A 316 -2.02 17.32 10.19
CA VAL A 316 -2.41 16.25 11.11
C VAL A 316 -1.86 16.42 12.53
N SER A 317 -1.01 17.43 12.78
CA SER A 317 -0.25 17.61 14.02
C SER A 317 -1.10 17.61 15.29
N ASP A 318 -2.32 18.16 15.23
CA ASP A 318 -3.24 18.28 16.34
C ASP A 318 -4.02 17.00 16.71
N VAL A 319 -3.95 15.94 15.91
CA VAL A 319 -4.56 14.64 16.20
C VAL A 319 -3.52 13.59 16.56
N VAL A 320 -2.29 13.72 16.08
CA VAL A 320 -1.18 12.79 16.32
C VAL A 320 -0.95 12.46 17.80
N PRO A 321 -0.96 13.43 18.75
CA PRO A 321 -0.82 13.12 20.18
C PRO A 321 -1.94 12.26 20.73
N HIS A 322 -3.15 12.38 20.21
CA HIS A 322 -4.30 11.60 20.66
C HIS A 322 -4.28 10.15 20.14
N LEU A 323 -3.53 9.90 19.06
CA LEU A 323 -3.31 8.57 18.48
C LEU A 323 -2.04 7.88 19.02
N GLY A 324 -1.20 8.57 19.81
CA GLY A 324 0.07 8.05 20.30
C GLY A 324 1.13 7.84 19.20
N SER A 325 0.93 8.40 17.99
CA SER A 325 1.71 8.05 16.80
C SER A 325 2.89 8.98 16.50
N GLN A 326 3.27 9.91 17.41
CA GLN A 326 4.33 10.91 17.18
C GLN A 326 5.66 10.29 16.75
N HIS A 327 6.07 9.22 17.44
CA HIS A 327 7.34 8.55 17.18
C HIS A 327 7.41 8.02 15.74
N TYR A 328 6.35 7.35 15.31
CA TYR A 328 6.28 6.75 13.97
C TYR A 328 6.16 7.81 12.87
N ILE A 329 5.35 8.83 13.05
CA ILE A 329 5.19 9.93 12.07
C ILE A 329 6.48 10.73 11.94
N SER A 330 7.24 10.91 13.01
CA SER A 330 8.54 11.61 12.95
C SER A 330 9.54 10.93 12.01
N HIS A 331 9.39 9.63 11.73
CA HIS A 331 10.23 8.91 10.79
C HIS A 331 10.11 9.41 9.33
N VAL A 332 9.05 10.15 9.00
CA VAL A 332 8.91 10.84 7.70
C VAL A 332 10.14 11.71 7.41
N HIS A 333 10.67 12.40 8.42
CA HIS A 333 11.89 13.23 8.25
C HIS A 333 13.07 12.38 7.77
N LYS A 334 13.22 11.15 8.29
CA LYS A 334 14.27 10.22 7.87
C LYS A 334 14.05 9.74 6.42
N ILE A 335 12.79 9.45 6.03
CA ILE A 335 12.47 9.11 4.63
C ILE A 335 12.82 10.28 3.71
N LEU A 336 12.45 11.50 4.09
CA LEU A 336 12.77 12.69 3.32
C LEU A 336 14.29 12.94 3.22
N GLU A 337 15.06 12.65 4.25
CA GLU A 337 16.52 12.82 4.26
C GLU A 337 17.25 11.74 3.47
N GLN A 338 16.89 10.46 3.66
CA GLN A 338 17.60 9.30 3.10
C GLN A 338 17.09 8.84 1.74
N GLY A 339 15.94 9.38 1.31
CA GLY A 339 15.21 8.90 0.14
C GLY A 339 14.30 7.72 0.45
N THR A 340 13.37 7.47 -0.47
CA THR A 340 12.43 6.35 -0.43
C THR A 340 13.13 5.03 -0.76
N GLY A 341 12.42 3.90 -0.66
CA GLY A 341 12.94 2.61 -1.12
C GLY A 341 13.42 2.65 -2.57
N ALA A 342 12.70 3.36 -3.45
CA ALA A 342 13.09 3.54 -4.84
C ALA A 342 14.41 4.31 -5.00
N ASP A 343 14.63 5.34 -4.21
CA ASP A 343 15.88 6.12 -4.25
C ASP A 343 17.06 5.27 -3.83
N ARG A 344 16.90 4.47 -2.76
CA ARG A 344 17.93 3.55 -2.28
C ARG A 344 18.24 2.44 -3.29
N GLN A 345 17.22 1.83 -3.92
CA GLN A 345 17.43 0.85 -5.00
C GLN A 345 18.19 1.45 -6.18
N LEU A 346 17.82 2.65 -6.61
CA LEU A 346 18.50 3.35 -7.71
C LEU A 346 19.96 3.65 -7.36
N LYS A 347 20.23 4.08 -6.13
CA LYS A 347 21.60 4.33 -5.66
C LYS A 347 22.46 3.06 -5.69
N VAL A 348 21.95 1.92 -5.17
CA VAL A 348 22.67 0.64 -5.22
C VAL A 348 22.97 0.24 -6.68
N TYR A 349 22.02 0.44 -7.57
CA TYR A 349 22.25 0.15 -8.99
C TYR A 349 23.27 1.09 -9.63
N GLU A 350 23.26 2.36 -9.30
CA GLU A 350 24.24 3.34 -9.80
C GLU A 350 25.66 3.02 -9.31
N GLU A 351 25.81 2.52 -8.08
CA GLU A 351 27.09 2.13 -7.49
C GLU A 351 27.64 0.80 -8.02
N THR A 352 26.75 -0.17 -8.33
CA THR A 352 27.14 -1.55 -8.62
C THR A 352 26.94 -1.99 -10.08
N GLY A 353 26.05 -1.32 -10.81
CA GLY A 353 25.60 -1.75 -12.14
C GLY A 353 24.84 -3.08 -12.13
N SER A 354 24.42 -3.58 -10.96
CA SER A 354 23.94 -4.96 -10.76
C SER A 354 22.52 -4.99 -10.16
N LEU A 355 21.56 -5.54 -10.89
CA LEU A 355 20.21 -5.78 -10.39
C LEU A 355 20.17 -6.88 -9.30
N PRO A 356 20.95 -7.99 -9.36
CA PRO A 356 21.09 -8.89 -8.22
C PRO A 356 21.55 -8.19 -6.93
N SER A 357 22.43 -7.19 -7.02
CA SER A 357 22.85 -6.40 -5.85
C SER A 357 21.69 -5.57 -5.28
N VAL A 358 20.81 -5.06 -6.14
CA VAL A 358 19.57 -4.38 -5.71
C VAL A 358 18.65 -5.34 -4.95
N VAL A 359 18.47 -6.58 -5.44
CA VAL A 359 17.64 -7.58 -4.75
C VAL A 359 18.24 -7.98 -3.40
N LYS A 360 19.57 -8.14 -3.31
CA LYS A 360 20.26 -8.37 -2.03
C LYS A 360 20.00 -7.24 -1.05
N HIS A 361 20.11 -5.99 -1.49
CA HIS A 361 19.80 -4.83 -0.68
C HIS A 361 18.34 -4.83 -0.19
N ILE A 362 17.37 -5.22 -1.03
CA ILE A 362 15.97 -5.35 -0.63
C ILE A 362 15.82 -6.41 0.46
N HIS A 363 16.44 -7.58 0.29
CA HIS A 363 16.42 -8.66 1.28
C HIS A 363 17.07 -8.25 2.62
N GLU A 364 18.27 -7.68 2.58
CA GLU A 364 19.02 -7.25 3.77
C GLU A 364 18.29 -6.18 4.60
N ASN A 365 17.44 -5.37 3.95
CA ASN A 365 16.65 -4.35 4.63
C ASN A 365 15.27 -4.84 5.10
N PHE A 366 14.85 -6.06 4.77
CA PHE A 366 13.54 -6.59 5.11
C PHE A 366 13.28 -6.63 6.63
N LEU A 367 14.31 -6.96 7.41
CA LEU A 367 14.29 -6.97 8.89
C LEU A 367 15.09 -5.81 9.51
N ALA A 368 15.54 -4.84 8.72
CA ALA A 368 16.33 -3.74 9.25
C ALA A 368 15.57 -2.92 10.30
N GLY A 369 16.18 -2.73 11.47
CA GLY A 369 15.61 -1.98 12.59
C GLY A 369 14.73 -2.80 13.53
N LEU A 370 14.70 -4.14 13.41
CA LEU A 370 13.96 -5.06 14.29
C LEU A 370 14.84 -5.76 15.32
#